data_965faa85b04b87669db922d4a2aeb6bc
#
_entry.id   965faa85b04b87669db922d4a2aeb6bc
#
_cell.length_a   1.000
_cell.length_b   1.000
_cell.length_c   1.000
_cell.angle_alpha   90.00
_cell.angle_beta   90.00
_cell.angle_gamma   90.00
#
_symmetry.space_group_name_H-M   'P 1'
#
loop_
_entity.id
_entity.type
_entity.pdbx_description
1 polymer ?
#
loop_
_entity_poly.entity_id
_entity_poly.type
_entity_poly.pdbx_seq_one_letter_code
_entity_poly.pdbx_strand_id
1 'polypeptide(L)'
;MLTVHHLNQSRSQRVLWALEELQLPYQVVSYQRGKDMLAPAELKSVHPLGKSPVVEDNGHILAESGAILEYLQETYDSARRLKPESVEDKLQYRFWLHYAEGSLMPLLLMKLVFASLGKPPVPFGMRTLGNALGKGVQKAWLNRQLETHARFIEAHLSRQRWFAGAELSMADIQMRSEERRVGKECRIGCRSRWSPYH
;
A
#
# COMPACT_ATOMS: atom_id res chain seq x y z
N MET A 1 20.50 -2.15 13.95
CA MET A 1 20.09 -0.84 13.38
C MET A 1 19.20 -1.15 12.17
N LEU A 2 18.02 -0.56 12.14
CA LEU A 2 17.03 -0.78 11.08
C LEU A 2 17.51 -0.20 9.73
N THR A 3 17.47 -0.98 8.67
CA THR A 3 17.77 -0.53 7.30
C THR A 3 16.55 -0.77 6.40
N VAL A 4 16.03 0.28 5.78
CA VAL A 4 14.88 0.21 4.88
C VAL A 4 15.34 0.28 3.42
N HIS A 5 15.07 -0.78 2.66
CA HIS A 5 15.29 -0.80 1.21
C HIS A 5 14.10 -0.17 0.50
N HIS A 6 14.23 1.11 0.23
CA HIS A 6 13.20 1.95 -0.38
C HIS A 6 13.31 1.95 -1.90
N LEU A 7 12.28 1.48 -2.58
CA LEU A 7 12.13 1.65 -4.03
C LEU A 7 11.21 2.83 -4.30
N ASN A 8 11.62 3.73 -5.20
CA ASN A 8 10.75 4.83 -5.59
C ASN A 8 9.39 4.30 -6.05
N GLN A 9 8.33 5.04 -5.70
CA GLN A 9 6.98 4.66 -6.07
C GLN A 9 6.62 3.22 -5.61
N SER A 10 6.91 2.85 -4.38
CA SER A 10 6.55 1.56 -3.78
C SER A 10 5.86 1.72 -2.42
N ARG A 11 5.43 0.60 -1.87
CA ARG A 11 4.77 0.54 -0.55
C ARG A 11 5.73 0.77 0.62
N SER A 12 7.03 0.93 0.38
CA SER A 12 8.01 1.24 1.42
C SER A 12 7.72 2.55 2.16
N GLN A 13 6.95 3.46 1.57
CA GLN A 13 6.48 4.65 2.28
C GLN A 13 5.65 4.34 3.54
N ARG A 14 4.94 3.20 3.56
CA ARG A 14 4.21 2.73 4.76
C ARG A 14 5.18 2.41 5.90
N VAL A 15 6.27 1.73 5.55
CA VAL A 15 7.31 1.38 6.52
C VAL A 15 8.01 2.63 7.06
N LEU A 16 8.37 3.56 6.18
CA LEU A 16 8.95 4.83 6.60
C LEU A 16 8.01 5.59 7.55
N TRP A 17 6.72 5.67 7.22
CA TRP A 17 5.74 6.31 8.09
C TRP A 17 5.63 5.60 9.45
N ALA A 18 5.59 4.26 9.49
CA ALA A 18 5.56 3.52 10.74
C ALA A 18 6.79 3.79 11.62
N LEU A 19 7.99 3.86 11.02
CA LEU A 19 9.23 4.16 11.72
C LEU A 19 9.24 5.58 12.31
N GLU A 20 8.70 6.57 11.58
CA GLU A 20 8.54 7.94 12.09
C GLU A 20 7.55 8.00 13.27
N GLU A 21 6.40 7.32 13.15
CA GLU A 21 5.43 7.27 14.26
C GLU A 21 5.99 6.57 15.51
N LEU A 22 6.83 5.57 15.32
CA LEU A 22 7.54 4.87 16.40
C LEU A 22 8.77 5.64 16.90
N GLN A 23 9.18 6.72 16.21
CA GLN A 23 10.38 7.51 16.52
C GLN A 23 11.66 6.66 16.55
N LEU A 24 11.76 5.67 15.65
CA LEU A 24 12.89 4.77 15.58
C LEU A 24 13.98 5.32 14.66
N PRO A 25 15.26 5.20 15.05
CA PRO A 25 16.36 5.52 14.15
C PRO A 25 16.49 4.44 13.07
N TYR A 26 16.62 4.84 11.82
CA TYR A 26 16.77 3.94 10.69
C TYR A 26 17.66 4.53 9.59
N GLN A 27 18.14 3.68 8.70
CA GLN A 27 18.83 4.04 7.47
C GLN A 27 17.97 3.69 6.26
N VAL A 28 18.13 4.46 5.18
CA VAL A 28 17.42 4.23 3.90
C VAL A 28 18.42 3.93 2.81
N VAL A 29 18.29 2.76 2.19
CA VAL A 29 18.94 2.42 0.93
C VAL A 29 17.93 2.62 -0.19
N SER A 30 18.16 3.63 -1.03
CA SER A 30 17.21 4.04 -2.07
C SER A 30 17.51 3.38 -3.42
N TYR A 31 16.47 2.82 -4.03
CA TYR A 31 16.47 2.23 -5.36
C TYR A 31 15.55 3.00 -6.30
N GLN A 32 15.90 3.02 -7.58
CA GLN A 32 15.09 3.65 -8.62
C GLN A 32 14.57 2.59 -9.59
N ARG A 33 13.33 2.73 -10.03
CA ARG A 33 12.76 1.87 -11.08
C ARG A 33 13.44 2.17 -12.42
N GLY A 34 13.64 1.13 -13.21
CA GLY A 34 14.06 1.26 -14.58
C GLY A 34 13.00 1.92 -15.47
N LYS A 35 13.35 2.17 -16.73
CA LYS A 35 12.41 2.69 -17.75
C LYS A 35 11.22 1.74 -18.00
N ASP A 36 11.41 0.47 -17.74
CA ASP A 36 10.39 -0.60 -17.78
C ASP A 36 9.50 -0.65 -16.54
N MET A 37 9.71 0.26 -15.59
CA MET A 37 9.03 0.32 -14.29
C MET A 37 9.31 -0.87 -13.37
N LEU A 38 10.30 -1.72 -13.69
CA LEU A 38 10.73 -2.82 -12.83
C LEU A 38 11.70 -2.32 -11.75
N ALA A 39 11.81 -3.12 -10.68
CA ALA A 39 12.83 -2.90 -9.66
C ALA A 39 14.20 -3.29 -10.22
N PRO A 40 15.28 -2.60 -9.82
CA PRO A 40 16.64 -2.93 -10.26
C PRO A 40 17.08 -4.30 -9.72
N ALA A 41 18.04 -4.93 -10.42
CA ALA A 41 18.51 -6.27 -10.11
C ALA A 41 19.16 -6.37 -8.72
N GLU A 42 19.75 -5.30 -8.25
CA GLU A 42 20.42 -5.19 -6.94
C GLU A 42 19.45 -5.49 -5.78
N LEU A 43 18.18 -5.19 -5.94
CA LEU A 43 17.18 -5.50 -4.91
C LEU A 43 16.97 -7.02 -4.73
N LYS A 44 17.30 -7.83 -5.76
CA LYS A 44 17.26 -9.29 -5.66
C LYS A 44 18.39 -9.86 -4.79
N SER A 45 19.51 -9.15 -4.62
CA SER A 45 20.56 -9.57 -3.71
C SER A 45 20.17 -9.40 -2.24
N VAL A 46 19.24 -8.50 -1.96
CA VAL A 46 18.68 -8.29 -0.62
C VAL A 46 17.58 -9.30 -0.33
N HIS A 47 16.63 -9.48 -1.26
CA HIS A 47 15.54 -10.43 -1.11
C HIS A 47 15.20 -11.08 -2.46
N PRO A 48 15.04 -12.41 -2.56
CA PRO A 48 14.90 -13.13 -3.85
C PRO A 48 13.78 -12.63 -4.76
N LEU A 49 12.69 -12.11 -4.19
CA LEU A 49 11.58 -11.54 -4.97
C LEU A 49 11.95 -10.21 -5.65
N GLY A 50 13.02 -9.53 -5.24
CA GLY A 50 13.43 -8.24 -5.81
C GLY A 50 12.35 -7.18 -5.71
N LYS A 51 11.58 -7.16 -4.62
CA LYS A 51 10.47 -6.22 -4.37
C LYS A 51 10.76 -5.38 -3.14
N SER A 52 10.10 -4.24 -3.01
CA SER A 52 10.15 -3.34 -1.86
C SER A 52 8.73 -3.13 -1.33
N PRO A 53 8.55 -2.98 0.01
CA PRO A 53 9.59 -2.81 1.03
C PRO A 53 10.33 -4.08 1.39
N VAL A 54 11.59 -3.92 1.78
CA VAL A 54 12.37 -4.88 2.56
C VAL A 54 13.01 -4.12 3.72
N VAL A 55 13.04 -4.72 4.89
CA VAL A 55 13.71 -4.19 6.08
C VAL A 55 14.72 -5.21 6.58
N GLU A 56 15.92 -4.72 6.88
CA GLU A 56 16.92 -5.50 7.61
C GLU A 56 16.95 -5.03 9.06
N ASP A 57 16.85 -5.96 9.99
CA ASP A 57 16.95 -5.67 11.41
C ASP A 57 17.53 -6.87 12.17
N ASN A 58 18.59 -6.63 12.96
CA ASN A 58 19.23 -7.64 13.80
C ASN A 58 19.54 -8.97 13.07
N GLY A 59 19.94 -8.89 11.80
CA GLY A 59 20.25 -10.06 10.95
C GLY A 59 19.01 -10.70 10.30
N HIS A 60 17.81 -10.22 10.56
CA HIS A 60 16.59 -10.64 9.88
C HIS A 60 16.34 -9.80 8.63
N ILE A 61 15.92 -10.44 7.56
CA ILE A 61 15.46 -9.79 6.33
C ILE A 61 13.94 -9.97 6.24
N LEU A 62 13.22 -8.87 6.38
CA LEU A 62 11.76 -8.84 6.44
C LEU A 62 11.21 -8.29 5.12
N ALA A 63 10.28 -9.02 4.52
CA ALA A 63 9.55 -8.60 3.34
C ALA A 63 8.04 -8.65 3.62
N GLU A 64 7.23 -8.11 2.71
CA GLU A 64 5.79 -7.87 2.83
C GLU A 64 5.44 -6.75 3.81
N SER A 65 4.76 -5.71 3.30
CA SER A 65 4.49 -4.51 4.11
C SER A 65 3.70 -4.80 5.38
N GLY A 66 2.71 -5.70 5.32
CA GLY A 66 1.92 -6.10 6.49
C GLY A 66 2.77 -6.78 7.55
N ALA A 67 3.59 -7.77 7.15
CA ALA A 67 4.48 -8.47 8.07
C ALA A 67 5.53 -7.55 8.71
N ILE A 68 6.07 -6.61 7.93
CA ILE A 68 7.00 -5.60 8.45
C ILE A 68 6.32 -4.70 9.49
N LEU A 69 5.09 -4.23 9.22
CA LEU A 69 4.35 -3.39 10.15
C LEU A 69 4.01 -4.13 11.45
N GLU A 70 3.60 -5.40 11.36
CA GLU A 70 3.35 -6.24 12.55
C GLU A 70 4.64 -6.45 13.34
N TYR A 71 5.75 -6.78 12.68
CA TYR A 71 7.05 -6.94 13.33
C TYR A 71 7.49 -5.67 14.06
N LEU A 72 7.41 -4.51 13.40
CA LEU A 72 7.79 -3.23 14.01
C LEU A 72 6.91 -2.92 15.22
N GLN A 73 5.61 -3.18 15.11
CA GLN A 73 4.67 -2.97 16.20
C GLN A 73 4.95 -3.90 17.39
N GLU A 74 5.20 -5.18 17.14
CA GLU A 74 5.44 -6.17 18.21
C GLU A 74 6.79 -5.98 18.89
N THR A 75 7.81 -5.57 18.12
CA THR A 75 9.19 -5.46 18.62
C THR A 75 9.47 -4.12 19.27
N TYR A 76 8.92 -3.02 18.73
CA TYR A 76 9.35 -1.67 19.08
C TYR A 76 8.25 -0.78 19.69
N ASP A 77 6.96 -1.13 19.52
CA ASP A 77 5.86 -0.36 20.10
C ASP A 77 5.55 -0.81 21.52
N SER A 78 6.52 -0.62 22.42
CA SER A 78 6.37 -0.99 23.84
C SER A 78 5.21 -0.27 24.55
N ALA A 79 4.90 0.94 24.13
CA ALA A 79 3.77 1.73 24.64
C ALA A 79 2.42 1.37 24.00
N ARG A 80 2.41 0.42 23.06
CA ARG A 80 1.22 -0.06 22.32
C ARG A 80 0.38 1.04 21.68
N ARG A 81 1.02 2.09 21.18
CA ARG A 81 0.36 3.24 20.58
C ARG A 81 -0.28 2.95 19.23
N LEU A 82 0.26 1.97 18.48
CA LEU A 82 -0.15 1.66 17.12
C LEU A 82 -0.91 0.32 17.00
N LYS A 83 -1.35 -0.23 18.15
CA LYS A 83 -2.17 -1.43 18.21
C LYS A 83 -3.29 -1.23 19.23
N PRO A 84 -4.56 -1.40 18.86
CA PRO A 84 -5.68 -1.28 19.78
C PRO A 84 -5.64 -2.35 20.87
N GLU A 85 -6.29 -2.07 22.02
CA GLU A 85 -6.32 -2.99 23.16
C GLU A 85 -7.62 -3.79 23.27
N SER A 86 -8.77 -3.21 22.89
CA SER A 86 -10.04 -3.90 22.97
C SER A 86 -10.12 -5.10 22.03
N VAL A 87 -10.94 -6.08 22.33
CA VAL A 87 -11.12 -7.26 21.47
C VAL A 87 -11.72 -6.85 20.13
N GLU A 88 -12.72 -5.97 20.16
CA GLU A 88 -13.44 -5.49 18.98
C GLU A 88 -12.50 -4.73 18.05
N ASP A 89 -11.70 -3.80 18.58
CA ASP A 89 -10.76 -3.01 17.78
C ASP A 89 -9.60 -3.87 17.24
N LYS A 90 -9.17 -4.90 17.98
CA LYS A 90 -8.20 -5.89 17.47
C LYS A 90 -8.73 -6.69 16.30
N LEU A 91 -10.05 -7.00 16.29
CA LEU A 91 -10.68 -7.65 15.14
C LEU A 91 -10.69 -6.71 13.93
N GLN A 92 -11.05 -5.44 14.12
CA GLN A 92 -10.99 -4.42 13.07
C GLN A 92 -9.56 -4.20 12.58
N TYR A 93 -8.59 -4.13 13.47
CA TYR A 93 -7.17 -4.02 13.14
C TYR A 93 -6.71 -5.12 12.19
N ARG A 94 -6.95 -6.38 12.53
CA ARG A 94 -6.61 -7.53 11.68
C ARG A 94 -7.34 -7.48 10.34
N PHE A 95 -8.64 -7.18 10.38
CA PHE A 95 -9.44 -7.08 9.16
C PHE A 95 -8.83 -6.06 8.19
N TRP A 96 -8.60 -4.83 8.63
CA TRP A 96 -8.10 -3.77 7.76
C TRP A 96 -6.64 -3.98 7.33
N LEU A 97 -5.81 -4.57 8.19
CA LEU A 97 -4.43 -4.91 7.85
C LEU A 97 -4.37 -5.89 6.65
N HIS A 98 -5.23 -6.92 6.66
CA HIS A 98 -5.31 -7.90 5.58
C HIS A 98 -6.14 -7.42 4.39
N TYR A 99 -7.19 -6.66 4.63
CA TYR A 99 -8.07 -6.13 3.60
C TYR A 99 -7.30 -5.26 2.59
N ALA A 100 -6.37 -4.46 3.04
CA ALA A 100 -5.57 -3.58 2.20
C ALA A 100 -4.92 -4.33 1.02
N GLU A 101 -4.25 -5.44 1.30
CA GLU A 101 -3.53 -6.21 0.28
C GLU A 101 -4.36 -7.35 -0.33
N GLY A 102 -5.21 -7.98 0.48
CA GLY A 102 -6.00 -9.13 0.03
C GLY A 102 -7.24 -8.77 -0.79
N SER A 103 -7.85 -7.63 -0.55
CA SER A 103 -9.11 -7.24 -1.19
C SER A 103 -9.02 -5.99 -2.05
N LEU A 104 -8.46 -4.92 -1.51
CA LEU A 104 -8.44 -3.62 -2.20
C LEU A 104 -7.36 -3.56 -3.27
N MET A 105 -6.13 -3.93 -2.94
CA MET A 105 -4.98 -3.80 -3.86
C MET A 105 -5.10 -4.61 -5.14
N PRO A 106 -5.62 -5.85 -5.17
CA PRO A 106 -5.82 -6.58 -6.42
C PRO A 106 -6.72 -5.82 -7.41
N LEU A 107 -7.79 -5.19 -6.93
CA LEU A 107 -8.69 -4.39 -7.78
C LEU A 107 -8.00 -3.13 -8.32
N LEU A 108 -7.22 -2.43 -7.48
CA LEU A 108 -6.45 -1.26 -7.89
C LEU A 108 -5.36 -1.64 -8.92
N LEU A 109 -4.68 -2.77 -8.70
CA LEU A 109 -3.70 -3.29 -9.65
C LEU A 109 -4.35 -3.65 -10.99
N MET A 110 -5.49 -4.34 -10.98
CA MET A 110 -6.25 -4.63 -12.21
C MET A 110 -6.65 -3.35 -12.93
N LYS A 111 -7.10 -2.31 -12.20
CA LYS A 111 -7.42 -1.01 -12.81
C LYS A 111 -6.21 -0.42 -13.53
N LEU A 112 -5.03 -0.47 -12.90
CA LEU A 112 -3.79 0.00 -13.51
C LEU A 112 -3.43 -0.80 -14.76
N VAL A 113 -3.51 -2.14 -14.71
CA VAL A 113 -3.22 -3.03 -15.84
C VAL A 113 -4.16 -2.74 -17.01
N PHE A 114 -5.47 -2.72 -16.77
CA PHE A 114 -6.45 -2.42 -17.84
C PHE A 114 -6.30 -1.01 -18.41
N ALA A 115 -5.92 -0.02 -17.60
CA ALA A 115 -5.63 1.33 -18.07
C ALA A 115 -4.34 1.42 -18.90
N SER A 116 -3.45 0.46 -18.80
CA SER A 116 -2.19 0.41 -19.54
C SER A 116 -2.30 -0.26 -20.92
N LEU A 117 -3.38 -0.99 -21.22
CA LEU A 117 -3.55 -1.72 -22.48
C LEU A 117 -3.56 -0.83 -23.73
N GLY A 118 -3.83 0.46 -23.57
CA GLY A 118 -3.73 1.45 -24.67
C GLY A 118 -2.37 2.17 -24.76
N LYS A 119 -1.36 1.75 -23.98
CA LYS A 119 -0.06 2.42 -23.85
C LYS A 119 1.10 1.48 -24.17
N PRO A 120 2.34 1.99 -24.39
CA PRO A 120 3.50 1.13 -24.44
C PRO A 120 3.61 0.22 -23.20
N PRO A 121 4.03 -1.06 -23.32
CA PRO A 121 4.68 -1.70 -24.49
C PRO A 121 3.73 -2.30 -25.52
N VAL A 122 2.41 -2.09 -25.46
CA VAL A 122 1.46 -2.58 -26.47
C VAL A 122 1.82 -1.98 -27.83
N PRO A 123 1.94 -2.80 -28.91
CA PRO A 123 2.25 -2.34 -30.25
C PRO A 123 1.28 -1.26 -30.74
N PHE A 124 1.81 -0.26 -31.45
CA PHE A 124 1.05 0.95 -31.82
C PHE A 124 -0.29 0.62 -32.52
N GLY A 125 -0.30 -0.28 -33.48
CA GLY A 125 -1.52 -0.67 -34.20
C GLY A 125 -2.58 -1.37 -33.34
N MET A 126 -2.21 -1.91 -32.18
CA MET A 126 -3.12 -2.62 -31.25
C MET A 126 -3.60 -1.75 -30.08
N ARG A 127 -3.04 -0.56 -29.89
CA ARG A 127 -3.36 0.29 -28.73
C ARG A 127 -4.81 0.74 -28.67
N THR A 128 -5.41 1.04 -29.83
CA THR A 128 -6.82 1.45 -29.89
C THR A 128 -7.73 0.33 -29.42
N LEU A 129 -7.49 -0.91 -29.91
CA LEU A 129 -8.24 -2.09 -29.49
C LEU A 129 -7.97 -2.39 -28.00
N GLY A 130 -6.73 -2.38 -27.55
CA GLY A 130 -6.35 -2.58 -26.16
C GLY A 130 -7.04 -1.57 -25.21
N ASN A 131 -7.09 -0.30 -25.61
CA ASN A 131 -7.79 0.74 -24.83
C ASN A 131 -9.30 0.48 -24.78
N ALA A 132 -9.92 0.08 -25.89
CA ALA A 132 -11.35 -0.24 -25.92
C ALA A 132 -11.69 -1.44 -25.02
N LEU A 133 -10.90 -2.52 -25.09
CA LEU A 133 -11.04 -3.69 -24.23
C LEU A 133 -10.85 -3.35 -22.76
N GLY A 134 -9.77 -2.62 -22.43
CA GLY A 134 -9.50 -2.20 -21.06
C GLY A 134 -10.62 -1.34 -20.48
N LYS A 135 -11.14 -0.39 -21.23
CA LYS A 135 -12.29 0.44 -20.82
C LYS A 135 -13.57 -0.40 -20.69
N GLY A 136 -13.78 -1.35 -21.58
CA GLY A 136 -14.92 -2.26 -21.54
C GLY A 136 -14.97 -3.08 -20.26
N VAL A 137 -13.87 -3.75 -19.90
CA VAL A 137 -13.75 -4.53 -18.65
C VAL A 137 -13.89 -3.63 -17.41
N GLN A 138 -13.25 -2.47 -17.41
CA GLN A 138 -13.37 -1.53 -16.30
C GLN A 138 -14.83 -1.09 -16.08
N LYS A 139 -15.55 -0.74 -17.15
CA LYS A 139 -16.95 -0.31 -17.08
C LYS A 139 -17.88 -1.44 -16.70
N ALA A 140 -17.69 -2.63 -17.26
CA ALA A 140 -18.60 -3.76 -17.08
C ALA A 140 -18.54 -4.34 -15.65
N TRP A 141 -17.35 -4.36 -15.04
CA TRP A 141 -17.15 -5.08 -13.79
C TRP A 141 -16.32 -4.29 -12.76
N LEU A 142 -15.09 -3.88 -13.11
CA LEU A 142 -14.11 -3.41 -12.14
C LEU A 142 -14.53 -2.14 -11.40
N ASN A 143 -15.12 -1.16 -12.10
CA ASN A 143 -15.54 0.10 -11.48
C ASN A 143 -16.64 -0.13 -10.44
N ARG A 144 -17.55 -1.09 -10.68
CA ARG A 144 -18.59 -1.45 -9.71
C ARG A 144 -17.99 -2.09 -8.46
N GLN A 145 -16.98 -2.94 -8.60
CA GLN A 145 -16.26 -3.52 -7.47
C GLN A 145 -15.58 -2.42 -6.65
N LEU A 146 -14.80 -1.56 -7.32
CA LEU A 146 -14.12 -0.45 -6.65
C LEU A 146 -15.10 0.51 -5.95
N GLU A 147 -16.25 0.79 -6.56
CA GLU A 147 -17.28 1.60 -5.94
C GLU A 147 -17.85 0.95 -4.67
N THR A 148 -18.07 -0.36 -4.67
CA THR A 148 -18.50 -1.11 -3.49
C THR A 148 -17.47 -0.99 -2.37
N HIS A 149 -16.19 -1.19 -2.68
CA HIS A 149 -15.10 -1.04 -1.72
C HIS A 149 -15.00 0.41 -1.20
N ALA A 150 -15.17 1.41 -2.09
CA ALA A 150 -15.16 2.81 -1.71
C ALA A 150 -16.26 3.13 -0.69
N ARG A 151 -17.50 2.74 -1.02
CA ARG A 151 -18.64 2.96 -0.12
C ARG A 151 -18.45 2.25 1.23
N PHE A 152 -17.88 1.07 1.22
CA PHE A 152 -17.59 0.31 2.45
C PHE A 152 -16.58 1.07 3.33
N ILE A 153 -15.49 1.55 2.76
CA ILE A 153 -14.46 2.34 3.46
C ILE A 153 -15.06 3.66 3.97
N GLU A 154 -15.79 4.38 3.13
CA GLU A 154 -16.44 5.65 3.51
C GLU A 154 -17.45 5.46 4.63
N ALA A 155 -18.28 4.42 4.56
CA ALA A 155 -19.24 4.10 5.61
C ALA A 155 -18.57 3.77 6.95
N HIS A 156 -17.41 3.11 6.93
CA HIS A 156 -16.62 2.85 8.12
C HIS A 156 -16.05 4.15 8.69
N LEU A 157 -15.35 4.94 7.88
CA LEU A 157 -14.69 6.19 8.30
C LEU A 157 -15.66 7.35 8.60
N SER A 158 -16.95 7.21 8.21
CA SER A 158 -17.99 8.17 8.64
C SER A 158 -18.37 8.01 10.10
N ARG A 159 -18.12 6.83 10.68
CA ARG A 159 -18.46 6.48 12.08
C ARG A 159 -17.24 6.52 13.00
N GLN A 160 -16.06 6.34 12.46
CA GLN A 160 -14.81 6.25 13.21
C GLN A 160 -13.74 7.10 12.52
N ARG A 161 -12.86 7.67 13.34
CA ARG A 161 -11.76 8.49 12.84
C ARG A 161 -10.68 7.63 12.19
N TRP A 162 -10.45 6.42 12.69
CA TRP A 162 -9.40 5.49 12.32
C TRP A 162 -10.00 4.15 11.91
N PHE A 163 -9.22 3.32 11.23
CA PHE A 163 -9.67 2.00 10.80
C PHE A 163 -9.86 1.00 11.95
N ALA A 164 -9.12 1.17 13.04
CA ALA A 164 -9.17 0.25 14.17
C ALA A 164 -9.18 1.00 15.52
N GLY A 165 -10.37 1.37 15.97
CA GLY A 165 -10.55 2.03 17.26
C GLY A 165 -10.42 3.56 17.22
N ALA A 166 -10.09 4.15 18.37
CA ALA A 166 -10.06 5.60 18.56
C ALA A 166 -8.75 6.27 18.18
N GLU A 167 -7.67 5.49 18.05
CA GLU A 167 -6.31 5.97 17.83
C GLU A 167 -5.73 5.43 16.52
N LEU A 168 -4.68 6.11 16.02
CA LEU A 168 -3.90 5.64 14.87
C LEU A 168 -3.33 4.24 15.13
N SER A 169 -3.40 3.37 14.12
CA SER A 169 -2.87 2.01 14.21
C SER A 169 -2.05 1.64 12.96
N MET A 170 -1.33 0.52 13.01
CA MET A 170 -0.65 -0.01 11.80
C MET A 170 -1.64 -0.37 10.68
N ALA A 171 -2.93 -0.62 10.99
CA ALA A 171 -3.96 -0.83 9.98
C ALA A 171 -4.20 0.44 9.15
N ASP A 172 -4.17 1.62 9.75
CA ASP A 172 -4.30 2.90 9.06
C ASP A 172 -3.11 3.14 8.14
N ILE A 173 -1.91 2.84 8.62
CA ILE A 173 -0.68 2.93 7.83
C ILE A 173 -0.72 1.96 6.65
N GLN A 174 -1.18 0.73 6.85
CA GLN A 174 -1.34 -0.28 5.80
C GLN A 174 -2.40 0.12 4.77
N MET A 175 -3.51 0.73 5.20
CA MET A 175 -4.59 1.20 4.33
C MET A 175 -4.20 2.42 3.49
N ARG A 176 -3.09 3.10 3.80
CA ARG A 176 -2.54 4.13 2.92
C ARG A 176 -2.20 3.51 1.59
N SER A 177 -3.13 3.59 0.67
CA SER A 177 -2.92 3.11 -0.69
C SER A 177 -2.07 4.12 -1.48
N GLU A 178 -1.30 3.62 -2.43
CA GLU A 178 -0.59 4.46 -3.40
C GLU A 178 -1.54 5.03 -4.46
N GLU A 179 -2.72 5.44 -4.05
CA GLU A 179 -3.82 5.93 -4.91
C GLU A 179 -3.42 7.10 -5.80
N ARG A 180 -2.39 7.83 -5.43
CA ARG A 180 -1.84 8.93 -6.25
C ARG A 180 -1.45 8.49 -7.66
N ARG A 181 -1.31 7.16 -7.91
CA ARG A 181 -0.91 6.63 -9.21
C ARG A 181 -2.05 6.21 -10.10
N VAL A 182 -3.19 5.90 -9.52
CA VAL A 182 -4.35 5.40 -10.28
C VAL A 182 -5.13 6.56 -10.92
N GLY A 183 -4.60 7.78 -10.83
CA GLY A 183 -5.16 8.97 -11.46
C GLY A 183 -6.18 9.68 -10.58
N LYS A 184 -6.44 10.95 -10.92
CA LYS A 184 -7.39 11.87 -10.24
C LYS A 184 -8.84 11.36 -10.16
N GLU A 185 -9.11 10.15 -10.63
CA GLU A 185 -10.45 9.57 -10.73
C GLU A 185 -10.81 8.64 -9.58
N CYS A 186 -9.85 8.23 -8.75
CA CYS A 186 -10.13 7.47 -7.55
C CYS A 186 -10.33 8.43 -6.37
N ARG A 187 -11.58 8.83 -6.15
CA ARG A 187 -11.96 9.72 -5.03
C ARG A 187 -11.94 9.02 -3.66
N ILE A 188 -11.45 7.78 -3.60
CA ILE A 188 -11.32 7.01 -2.37
C ILE A 188 -10.12 7.55 -1.61
N GLY A 189 -10.34 8.16 -0.48
CA GLY A 189 -9.27 8.54 0.46
C GLY A 189 -8.70 9.95 0.31
N CYS A 190 -9.04 10.72 -0.75
CA CYS A 190 -8.54 12.11 -0.91
C CYS A 190 -9.10 13.11 0.12
N ARG A 191 -9.98 12.70 1.02
CA ARG A 191 -10.37 13.48 2.20
C ARG A 191 -9.50 13.22 3.43
N SER A 192 -8.49 12.36 3.31
CA SER A 192 -7.56 12.18 4.42
C SER A 192 -6.73 13.45 4.58
N ARG A 193 -7.08 14.25 5.57
CA ARG A 193 -6.26 15.32 6.20
C ARG A 193 -4.94 14.77 6.77
N TRP A 194 -4.47 13.64 6.29
CA TRP A 194 -3.57 12.72 6.96
C TRP A 194 -2.21 12.57 6.28
N SER A 195 -1.72 13.57 5.61
CA SER A 195 -0.31 13.62 5.26
C SER A 195 0.33 14.82 5.93
N PRO A 196 1.13 14.66 6.97
CA PRO A 196 1.96 15.74 7.50
C PRO A 196 3.09 16.14 6.53
N TYR A 197 3.25 15.40 5.42
CA TYR A 197 4.29 15.64 4.41
C TYR A 197 3.64 15.94 3.06
N HIS A 198 3.34 17.21 2.86
CA HIS A 198 3.11 17.80 1.53
C HIS A 198 4.41 18.36 0.98
#